data_ec362ea37d46b646994403dc4bce21f9
#
_entry.id   ec362ea37d46b646994403dc4bce21f9
#
_cell.length_a   1.000
_cell.length_b   1.000
_cell.length_c   1.000
_cell.angle_alpha   90.00
_cell.angle_beta   90.00
_cell.angle_gamma   90.00
#
_symmetry.space_group_name_H-M   'P 1'
#
loop_
_entity.id
_entity.type
_entity.pdbx_description
1 polymer ?
#
loop_
_entity_poly.entity_id
_entity_poly.type
_entity_poly.pdbx_seq_one_letter_code
_entity_poly.pdbx_strand_id
1 'polypeptide(L)'
;GGGRQPSASTTLSSAKKVDRLIHIATMAQGDYRVADISLADFGRREIELAEYEMPGLMKTVEEYGAAQPLKGARIAGSLHMTIQTAVLIETLKKLGGDIRWCSCNIFSTQDHAAAAIARDGSAAVFAWKGETLEEYWECTMNAITWTNPDAKGDGPDLIVDDGGDMTLLVHEGWKAENAYAKDGTLPDPSSTDNAEFKIVLTIIKRTLPQQPDKWHKVAARMKGVSEETTTGVHRLYTMSNAGELLFPAINVNDSVTKSKFDNLYGCKHSLPDGICRATDVMLAGKRAVICGYGDVGKGCAFAMKAAGCVTTVTECDPICALQAAMEGFQVKTLESQLDTLDIVITTTGNKGIIMNSHMSKMRDNAIVGNIGHFDNEIDMEGLMKATKRINIKPQVDKFVYSNGKGPIVLAEGRLLNLGCATGHPSFVMSNSFTNQTLAQLELWKEKDSGKYFAGGPGKYKVYTLPKILDEKVAALHLTSLGVELT
;
A
#
# COMPACT_ATOMS: atom_id res chain seq x y z
N GLY A 1 -16.07 14.40 -58.35
CA GLY A 1 -15.63 15.24 -57.27
C GLY A 1 -15.91 14.60 -55.93
N GLY A 2 -14.95 13.89 -55.35
CA GLY A 2 -15.09 13.23 -54.06
C GLY A 2 -14.25 13.96 -53.01
N GLY A 3 -14.89 14.69 -52.11
CA GLY A 3 -14.27 15.27 -50.94
C GLY A 3 -14.19 14.24 -49.79
N ARG A 4 -12.99 13.88 -49.37
CA ARG A 4 -12.76 13.15 -48.11
C ARG A 4 -12.81 14.15 -46.95
N GLN A 5 -13.69 13.92 -45.97
CA GLN A 5 -13.63 14.56 -44.64
C GLN A 5 -12.56 13.88 -43.78
N PRO A 6 -11.79 14.63 -42.97
CA PRO A 6 -10.82 14.03 -42.05
C PRO A 6 -11.50 13.49 -40.79
N SER A 7 -11.00 12.35 -40.31
CA SER A 7 -11.50 11.59 -39.13
C SER A 7 -11.31 12.34 -37.80
N ALA A 8 -12.38 12.47 -37.04
CA ALA A 8 -12.50 13.20 -35.76
C ALA A 8 -12.07 12.38 -34.53
N SER A 9 -10.99 11.58 -34.58
CA SER A 9 -10.63 10.71 -33.47
C SER A 9 -9.39 11.13 -32.66
N THR A 10 -8.64 12.15 -33.07
CA THR A 10 -7.38 12.55 -32.41
C THR A 10 -7.51 13.79 -31.50
N THR A 11 -8.62 14.53 -31.58
CA THR A 11 -8.82 15.77 -30.81
C THR A 11 -9.50 15.60 -29.46
N LEU A 12 -10.18 14.49 -29.20
CA LEU A 12 -10.86 14.22 -27.92
C LEU A 12 -9.91 13.80 -26.78
N SER A 13 -8.72 13.26 -27.10
CA SER A 13 -7.74 12.84 -26.11
C SER A 13 -6.96 14.02 -25.50
N SER A 14 -6.64 15.03 -26.31
CA SER A 14 -5.91 16.23 -25.86
C SER A 14 -6.80 17.19 -25.08
N ALA A 15 -8.07 17.36 -25.46
CA ALA A 15 -9.00 18.23 -24.75
C ALA A 15 -9.32 17.69 -23.32
N LYS A 16 -9.53 16.37 -23.17
CA LYS A 16 -9.73 15.75 -21.84
C LYS A 16 -8.48 15.83 -20.96
N LYS A 17 -7.29 15.79 -21.53
CA LYS A 17 -6.03 15.95 -20.78
C LYS A 17 -5.81 17.41 -20.37
N VAL A 18 -6.16 18.35 -21.21
CA VAL A 18 -6.09 19.80 -20.95
C VAL A 18 -7.16 20.21 -19.92
N ASP A 19 -8.42 19.73 -20.05
CA ASP A 19 -9.47 19.96 -19.04
C ASP A 19 -9.11 19.36 -17.67
N ARG A 20 -8.49 18.18 -17.63
CA ARG A 20 -8.01 17.57 -16.41
C ARG A 20 -6.86 18.36 -15.77
N LEU A 21 -5.93 18.89 -16.57
CA LEU A 21 -4.86 19.77 -16.11
C LEU A 21 -5.36 21.15 -15.66
N ILE A 22 -6.39 21.70 -16.32
CA ILE A 22 -7.03 22.98 -15.94
C ILE A 22 -7.84 22.78 -14.64
N HIS A 23 -8.54 21.66 -14.48
CA HIS A 23 -9.26 21.34 -13.24
C HIS A 23 -8.30 21.16 -12.03
N ILE A 24 -7.14 20.54 -12.27
CA ILE A 24 -6.07 20.39 -11.25
C ILE A 24 -5.43 21.76 -10.92
N ALA A 25 -5.30 22.67 -11.88
CA ALA A 25 -4.69 23.99 -11.68
C ALA A 25 -5.62 25.01 -10.98
N THR A 26 -6.94 24.78 -10.97
CA THR A 26 -7.94 25.71 -10.36
C THR A 26 -8.29 25.37 -8.91
N MET A 27 -7.79 24.26 -8.35
CA MET A 27 -8.10 23.79 -6.99
C MET A 27 -7.06 24.16 -5.92
N ALA A 28 -6.24 25.18 -6.13
CA ALA A 28 -5.25 25.66 -5.15
C ALA A 28 -5.93 26.53 -4.05
N GLN A 29 -6.84 25.97 -3.28
CA GLN A 29 -7.42 26.63 -2.09
C GLN A 29 -7.19 25.84 -0.78
N GLY A 30 -6.15 25.02 -0.68
CA GLY A 30 -5.78 24.30 0.54
C GLY A 30 -4.49 23.51 0.38
N ASP A 31 -3.90 23.09 1.49
CA ASP A 31 -2.72 22.23 1.51
C ASP A 31 -3.14 20.77 1.27
N TYR A 32 -3.67 20.47 0.09
CA TYR A 32 -4.08 19.13 -0.35
C TYR A 32 -4.13 19.02 -1.87
N ARG A 33 -4.12 17.76 -2.37
CA ARG A 33 -4.37 17.44 -3.77
C ARG A 33 -5.17 16.14 -3.85
N VAL A 34 -6.45 16.23 -4.20
CA VAL A 34 -7.40 15.11 -4.31
C VAL A 34 -8.13 15.15 -5.65
N ALA A 35 -8.76 14.04 -6.05
CA ALA A 35 -9.44 13.95 -7.34
C ALA A 35 -10.64 14.91 -7.46
N ASP A 36 -11.52 14.87 -6.46
CA ASP A 36 -12.77 15.62 -6.45
C ASP A 36 -13.22 15.87 -5.00
N ILE A 37 -13.07 17.10 -4.53
CA ILE A 37 -13.46 17.52 -3.17
C ILE A 37 -14.98 17.44 -2.92
N SER A 38 -15.80 17.45 -3.98
CA SER A 38 -17.27 17.35 -3.85
C SER A 38 -17.74 15.98 -3.34
N LEU A 39 -16.88 14.96 -3.37
CA LEU A 39 -17.14 13.63 -2.83
C LEU A 39 -17.08 13.58 -1.29
N ALA A 40 -16.69 14.65 -0.63
CA ALA A 40 -16.43 14.67 0.81
C ALA A 40 -17.61 14.26 1.68
N ASP A 41 -18.85 14.66 1.33
CA ASP A 41 -20.05 14.25 2.09
C ASP A 41 -20.32 12.74 2.01
N PHE A 42 -20.06 12.15 0.86
CA PHE A 42 -20.15 10.69 0.72
C PHE A 42 -19.06 10.01 1.54
N GLY A 43 -17.82 10.49 1.44
CA GLY A 43 -16.69 9.98 2.22
C GLY A 43 -16.96 10.07 3.73
N ARG A 44 -17.51 11.18 4.21
CA ARG A 44 -17.82 11.35 5.64
C ARG A 44 -18.79 10.29 6.16
N ARG A 45 -19.86 10.03 5.43
CA ARG A 45 -20.84 8.99 5.83
C ARG A 45 -20.22 7.58 5.88
N GLU A 46 -19.32 7.26 4.96
CA GLU A 46 -18.63 5.97 4.98
C GLU A 46 -17.57 5.89 6.09
N ILE A 47 -16.89 7.00 6.42
CA ILE A 47 -15.98 7.06 7.57
C ILE A 47 -16.74 6.83 8.87
N GLU A 48 -17.90 7.46 9.07
CA GLU A 48 -18.76 7.25 10.25
C GLU A 48 -19.23 5.80 10.38
N LEU A 49 -19.56 5.15 9.26
CA LEU A 49 -19.88 3.72 9.24
C LEU A 49 -18.66 2.86 9.63
N ALA A 50 -17.47 3.19 9.11
CA ALA A 50 -16.23 2.47 9.43
C ALA A 50 -15.82 2.65 10.90
N GLU A 51 -16.00 3.83 11.49
CA GLU A 51 -15.74 4.08 12.92
C GLU A 51 -16.48 3.08 13.81
N TYR A 52 -17.75 2.78 13.49
CA TYR A 52 -18.53 1.77 14.22
C TYR A 52 -17.91 0.38 14.17
N GLU A 53 -17.31 0.03 13.04
CA GLU A 53 -16.64 -1.27 12.80
C GLU A 53 -15.16 -1.28 13.22
N MET A 54 -14.64 -0.17 13.79
CA MET A 54 -13.22 -0.05 14.17
C MET A 54 -13.04 0.24 15.66
N PRO A 55 -13.52 -0.67 16.54
CA PRO A 55 -13.57 -0.44 17.99
C PRO A 55 -12.21 -0.21 18.64
N GLY A 56 -11.13 -0.80 18.11
CA GLY A 56 -9.78 -0.61 18.63
C GLY A 56 -9.33 0.84 18.56
N LEU A 57 -9.55 1.50 17.42
CA LEU A 57 -9.23 2.92 17.24
C LEU A 57 -10.13 3.81 18.08
N MET A 58 -11.43 3.53 18.11
CA MET A 58 -12.38 4.34 18.89
C MET A 58 -12.06 4.30 20.38
N LYS A 59 -11.74 3.13 20.92
CA LYS A 59 -11.32 2.99 22.34
C LYS A 59 -9.96 3.62 22.62
N THR A 60 -9.05 3.60 21.63
CA THR A 60 -7.77 4.31 21.76
C THR A 60 -7.98 5.83 21.87
N VAL A 61 -8.91 6.38 21.09
CA VAL A 61 -9.30 7.79 21.21
C VAL A 61 -9.96 8.07 22.59
N GLU A 62 -10.84 7.20 23.05
CA GLU A 62 -11.47 7.32 24.38
C GLU A 62 -10.43 7.33 25.51
N GLU A 63 -9.43 6.44 25.43
CA GLU A 63 -8.40 6.30 26.47
C GLU A 63 -7.38 7.44 26.44
N TYR A 64 -6.91 7.86 25.28
CA TYR A 64 -5.76 8.78 25.13
C TYR A 64 -6.12 10.17 24.61
N GLY A 65 -7.29 10.36 24.02
CA GLY A 65 -7.64 11.60 23.31
C GLY A 65 -7.59 12.85 24.19
N ALA A 66 -8.03 12.76 25.45
CA ALA A 66 -7.99 13.89 26.39
C ALA A 66 -6.56 14.33 26.73
N ALA A 67 -5.62 13.40 26.79
CA ALA A 67 -4.21 13.64 27.10
C ALA A 67 -3.40 14.17 25.90
N GLN A 68 -3.89 13.95 24.69
CA GLN A 68 -3.21 14.29 23.43
C GLN A 68 -1.71 13.91 23.40
N PRO A 69 -1.36 12.63 23.58
CA PRO A 69 0.02 12.20 23.76
C PRO A 69 0.91 12.44 22.54
N LEU A 70 0.34 12.66 21.34
CA LEU A 70 1.05 13.00 20.10
C LEU A 70 1.15 14.53 19.86
N LYS A 71 0.77 15.34 20.84
CA LYS A 71 0.84 16.81 20.69
C LYS A 71 2.24 17.27 20.33
N GLY A 72 2.32 18.01 19.21
CA GLY A 72 3.58 18.52 18.66
C GLY A 72 4.32 17.54 17.73
N ALA A 73 3.85 16.30 17.57
CA ALA A 73 4.38 15.36 16.60
C ALA A 73 3.85 15.66 15.19
N ARG A 74 4.74 15.75 14.22
CA ARG A 74 4.44 15.77 12.79
C ARG A 74 4.50 14.35 12.26
N ILE A 75 3.40 13.86 11.68
CA ILE A 75 3.28 12.49 11.21
C ILE A 75 3.02 12.51 9.70
N ALA A 76 3.94 11.95 8.93
CA ALA A 76 3.73 11.69 7.52
C ALA A 76 3.25 10.24 7.33
N GLY A 77 2.21 10.05 6.54
CA GLY A 77 1.73 8.72 6.17
C GLY A 77 1.88 8.44 4.68
N SER A 78 2.36 7.24 4.37
CA SER A 78 2.38 6.65 3.04
C SER A 78 1.74 5.27 3.14
N LEU A 79 0.41 5.26 3.15
CA LEU A 79 -0.42 4.07 3.31
C LEU A 79 -1.74 4.27 2.56
N HIS A 80 -2.30 3.19 2.00
CA HIS A 80 -3.50 3.21 1.17
C HIS A 80 -4.56 4.19 1.68
N MET A 81 -4.91 5.23 0.90
CA MET A 81 -5.89 6.26 1.30
C MET A 81 -7.32 5.74 1.18
N THR A 82 -7.68 4.81 2.05
CA THR A 82 -9.01 4.19 2.14
C THR A 82 -9.87 4.83 3.22
N ILE A 83 -11.13 4.44 3.29
CA ILE A 83 -12.05 4.83 4.38
C ILE A 83 -11.47 4.43 5.74
N GLN A 84 -10.89 3.24 5.87
CA GLN A 84 -10.30 2.77 7.12
C GLN A 84 -9.08 3.61 7.52
N THR A 85 -8.28 4.01 6.54
CA THR A 85 -7.14 4.91 6.75
C THR A 85 -7.59 6.31 7.18
N ALA A 86 -8.73 6.77 6.68
CA ALA A 86 -9.31 8.02 7.16
C ALA A 86 -9.61 7.97 8.67
N VAL A 87 -10.13 6.85 9.18
CA VAL A 87 -10.33 6.65 10.63
C VAL A 87 -9.00 6.65 11.39
N LEU A 88 -7.95 6.04 10.85
CA LEU A 88 -6.59 6.10 11.44
C LEU A 88 -6.08 7.54 11.51
N ILE A 89 -6.18 8.29 10.42
CA ILE A 89 -5.75 9.70 10.35
C ILE A 89 -6.47 10.52 11.41
N GLU A 90 -7.78 10.40 11.51
CA GLU A 90 -8.56 11.14 12.51
C GLU A 90 -8.26 10.69 13.95
N THR A 91 -7.96 9.42 14.16
CA THR A 91 -7.46 8.92 15.45
C THR A 91 -6.15 9.60 15.82
N LEU A 92 -5.15 9.58 14.95
CA LEU A 92 -3.86 10.25 15.20
C LEU A 92 -4.03 11.76 15.41
N LYS A 93 -4.95 12.40 14.69
CA LYS A 93 -5.31 13.82 14.86
C LYS A 93 -5.94 14.09 16.22
N LYS A 94 -6.90 13.27 16.65
CA LYS A 94 -7.55 13.36 17.97
C LYS A 94 -6.54 13.14 19.12
N LEU A 95 -5.47 12.37 18.87
CA LEU A 95 -4.35 12.19 19.80
C LEU A 95 -3.33 13.35 19.79
N GLY A 96 -3.52 14.37 18.97
CA GLY A 96 -2.74 15.61 18.95
C GLY A 96 -1.72 15.72 17.82
N GLY A 97 -1.64 14.76 16.90
CA GLY A 97 -0.72 14.78 15.75
C GLY A 97 -1.06 15.84 14.71
N ASP A 98 -0.03 16.37 14.04
CA ASP A 98 -0.10 17.17 12.83
C ASP A 98 0.20 16.25 11.63
N ILE A 99 -0.78 16.01 10.75
CA ILE A 99 -0.80 14.88 9.83
C ILE A 99 -0.73 15.34 8.38
N ARG A 100 0.14 14.69 7.59
CA ARG A 100 0.17 14.77 6.12
C ARG A 100 0.16 13.36 5.55
N TRP A 101 -0.54 13.13 4.43
CA TRP A 101 -0.80 11.78 3.95
C TRP A 101 -0.75 11.66 2.43
N CYS A 102 -0.15 10.56 1.94
CA CYS A 102 -0.26 10.09 0.56
C CYS A 102 -0.62 8.60 0.53
N SER A 103 -1.01 8.08 -0.62
CA SER A 103 -1.21 6.65 -0.80
C SER A 103 0.12 5.94 -1.07
N CYS A 104 0.19 4.65 -0.76
CA CYS A 104 1.32 3.78 -1.09
C CYS A 104 1.08 2.94 -2.37
N ASN A 105 0.00 3.22 -3.12
CA ASN A 105 -0.32 2.52 -4.37
C ASN A 105 -1.21 3.40 -5.26
N ILE A 106 -0.92 3.43 -6.56
CA ILE A 106 -1.60 4.28 -7.55
C ILE A 106 -3.08 3.93 -7.78
N PHE A 107 -3.56 2.75 -7.39
CA PHE A 107 -4.94 2.31 -7.61
C PHE A 107 -5.77 2.12 -6.33
N SER A 108 -5.17 2.28 -5.15
CA SER A 108 -5.83 1.92 -3.88
C SER A 108 -6.62 3.05 -3.23
N THR A 109 -6.41 4.30 -3.63
CA THR A 109 -7.12 5.44 -3.06
C THR A 109 -8.62 5.34 -3.30
N GLN A 110 -9.41 5.59 -2.25
CA GLN A 110 -10.84 5.88 -2.33
C GLN A 110 -11.00 7.39 -2.34
N ASP A 111 -11.34 7.97 -3.50
CA ASP A 111 -11.33 9.43 -3.73
C ASP A 111 -12.24 10.19 -2.76
N HIS A 112 -13.36 9.58 -2.37
CA HIS A 112 -14.28 10.16 -1.38
C HIS A 112 -13.72 10.18 0.05
N ALA A 113 -12.85 9.20 0.40
CA ALA A 113 -12.12 9.21 1.68
C ALA A 113 -11.10 10.36 1.72
N ALA A 114 -10.30 10.49 0.66
CA ALA A 114 -9.33 11.58 0.51
C ALA A 114 -10.02 12.96 0.56
N ALA A 115 -11.14 13.09 -0.15
CA ALA A 115 -11.94 14.33 -0.16
C ALA A 115 -12.47 14.71 1.22
N ALA A 116 -13.01 13.75 1.99
CA ALA A 116 -13.54 14.01 3.33
C ALA A 116 -12.45 14.51 4.28
N ILE A 117 -11.31 13.82 4.34
CA ILE A 117 -10.18 14.18 5.21
C ILE A 117 -9.61 15.56 4.84
N ALA A 118 -9.47 15.85 3.54
CA ALA A 118 -8.95 17.12 3.05
C ALA A 118 -9.91 18.28 3.38
N ARG A 119 -11.22 18.14 3.09
CA ARG A 119 -12.24 19.17 3.36
C ARG A 119 -12.35 19.49 4.85
N ASP A 120 -12.39 18.46 5.69
CA ASP A 120 -12.59 18.59 7.13
C ASP A 120 -11.32 19.03 7.87
N GLY A 121 -10.20 19.14 7.16
CA GLY A 121 -8.91 19.59 7.72
C GLY A 121 -8.33 18.63 8.74
N SER A 122 -8.69 17.35 8.65
CA SER A 122 -8.12 16.30 9.52
C SER A 122 -6.66 16.04 9.20
N ALA A 123 -6.28 16.12 7.91
CA ALA A 123 -4.90 16.07 7.42
C ALA A 123 -4.77 16.78 6.07
N ALA A 124 -3.53 17.15 5.71
CA ALA A 124 -3.18 17.47 4.33
C ALA A 124 -3.05 16.16 3.53
N VAL A 125 -3.88 15.97 2.51
CA VAL A 125 -3.94 14.73 1.73
C VAL A 125 -3.54 14.96 0.29
N PHE A 126 -2.65 14.10 -0.21
CA PHE A 126 -2.15 14.09 -1.58
C PHE A 126 -2.33 12.69 -2.15
N ALA A 127 -3.54 12.38 -2.65
CA ALA A 127 -3.85 11.06 -3.18
C ALA A 127 -5.11 11.07 -4.05
N TRP A 128 -5.11 10.27 -5.13
CA TRP A 128 -6.30 9.94 -5.92
C TRP A 128 -6.13 8.58 -6.61
N LYS A 129 -7.24 7.97 -6.98
CA LYS A 129 -7.21 6.70 -7.69
C LYS A 129 -6.80 6.91 -9.16
N GLY A 130 -5.77 6.18 -9.59
CA GLY A 130 -5.26 6.25 -10.96
C GLY A 130 -4.20 7.33 -11.16
N GLU A 131 -3.39 7.61 -10.13
CA GLU A 131 -2.15 8.36 -10.25
C GLU A 131 -1.22 7.74 -11.30
N THR A 132 -0.45 8.55 -12.00
CA THR A 132 0.76 8.07 -12.68
C THR A 132 1.86 7.84 -11.64
N LEU A 133 2.91 7.12 -12.01
CA LEU A 133 4.05 6.90 -11.09
C LEU A 133 4.74 8.22 -10.72
N GLU A 134 4.82 9.17 -11.65
CA GLU A 134 5.34 10.51 -11.38
C GLU A 134 4.47 11.26 -10.37
N GLU A 135 3.14 11.24 -10.55
CA GLU A 135 2.19 11.86 -9.62
C GLU A 135 2.27 11.23 -8.22
N TYR A 136 2.39 9.92 -8.14
CA TYR A 136 2.57 9.17 -6.90
C TYR A 136 3.80 9.65 -6.10
N TRP A 137 4.96 9.73 -6.73
CA TRP A 137 6.18 10.19 -6.07
C TRP A 137 6.18 11.69 -5.75
N GLU A 138 5.50 12.50 -6.55
CA GLU A 138 5.22 13.91 -6.22
C GLU A 138 4.31 14.02 -4.99
N CYS A 139 3.29 13.19 -4.87
CA CYS A 139 2.42 13.12 -3.69
C CYS A 139 3.20 12.71 -2.45
N THR A 140 4.11 11.74 -2.56
CA THR A 140 5.02 11.33 -1.47
C THR A 140 5.91 12.49 -1.03
N MET A 141 6.49 13.25 -1.98
CA MET A 141 7.25 14.46 -1.67
C MET A 141 6.42 15.53 -0.96
N ASN A 142 5.17 15.74 -1.37
CA ASN A 142 4.27 16.71 -0.73
C ASN A 142 3.89 16.27 0.69
N ALA A 143 3.64 14.98 0.90
CA ALA A 143 3.30 14.44 2.22
C ALA A 143 4.46 14.55 3.23
N ILE A 144 5.71 14.49 2.77
CA ILE A 144 6.89 14.61 3.65
C ILE A 144 7.37 16.04 3.85
N THR A 145 6.75 17.02 3.20
CA THR A 145 7.20 18.41 3.22
C THR A 145 6.23 19.31 4.00
N TRP A 146 6.69 19.88 5.11
CA TRP A 146 5.95 20.90 5.88
C TRP A 146 6.36 22.29 5.39
N THR A 147 5.37 23.09 5.01
CA THR A 147 5.58 24.43 4.44
C THR A 147 5.52 25.57 5.48
N ASN A 148 5.36 25.24 6.77
CA ASN A 148 5.33 26.27 7.82
C ASN A 148 6.71 26.91 8.02
N PRO A 149 6.87 28.20 7.73
CA PRO A 149 8.14 28.91 7.85
C PRO A 149 8.68 29.00 9.29
N ASP A 150 7.80 28.88 10.31
CA ASP A 150 8.19 28.93 11.73
C ASP A 150 8.66 27.56 12.25
N ALA A 151 8.57 26.51 11.45
CA ALA A 151 8.96 25.17 11.86
C ALA A 151 10.47 24.97 11.79
N LYS A 152 11.07 24.67 12.91
CA LYS A 152 12.50 24.25 12.98
C LYS A 152 12.67 22.91 12.27
N GLY A 153 13.29 22.94 11.10
CA GLY A 153 13.50 21.78 10.24
C GLY A 153 12.27 21.46 9.38
N ASP A 154 12.51 21.04 8.14
CA ASP A 154 11.50 20.53 7.23
C ASP A 154 11.27 19.03 7.50
N GLY A 155 10.03 18.54 7.29
CA GLY A 155 9.68 17.14 7.38
C GLY A 155 9.01 16.67 8.66
N PRO A 156 8.71 15.36 8.74
CA PRO A 156 8.02 14.73 9.86
C PRO A 156 8.93 14.41 11.03
N ASP A 157 8.34 14.17 12.19
CA ASP A 157 8.95 13.47 13.32
C ASP A 157 8.78 11.96 13.24
N LEU A 158 7.65 11.52 12.65
CA LEU A 158 7.24 10.13 12.58
C LEU A 158 6.72 9.82 11.17
N ILE A 159 6.92 8.57 10.74
CA ILE A 159 6.34 8.05 9.50
C ILE A 159 5.45 6.83 9.82
N VAL A 160 4.28 6.78 9.20
CA VAL A 160 3.49 5.56 9.02
C VAL A 160 3.68 5.12 7.59
N ASP A 161 4.35 4.01 7.35
CA ASP A 161 4.71 3.53 6.02
C ASP A 161 4.08 2.17 5.71
N ASP A 162 3.84 1.93 4.44
CA ASP A 162 3.34 0.66 3.91
C ASP A 162 4.07 0.33 2.61
N GLY A 163 5.07 -0.54 2.72
CA GLY A 163 6.01 -0.88 1.66
C GLY A 163 7.34 -0.13 1.72
N GLY A 164 7.46 0.87 2.59
CA GLY A 164 8.72 1.55 2.88
C GLY A 164 9.15 2.57 1.81
N ASP A 165 8.24 3.08 0.98
CA ASP A 165 8.60 4.01 -0.11
C ASP A 165 8.94 5.41 0.40
N MET A 166 8.21 5.93 1.38
CA MET A 166 8.53 7.20 2.01
C MET A 166 9.85 7.11 2.78
N THR A 167 10.08 6.00 3.48
CA THR A 167 11.35 5.71 4.15
C THR A 167 12.51 5.63 3.16
N LEU A 168 12.33 4.95 2.02
CA LEU A 168 13.31 4.88 0.93
C LEU A 168 13.68 6.28 0.43
N LEU A 169 12.69 7.13 0.19
CA LEU A 169 12.89 8.48 -0.33
C LEU A 169 13.80 9.31 0.61
N VAL A 170 13.59 9.21 1.94
CA VAL A 170 14.46 9.89 2.93
C VAL A 170 15.89 9.36 2.86
N HIS A 171 16.07 8.04 2.79
CA HIS A 171 17.42 7.42 2.77
C HIS A 171 18.17 7.74 1.49
N GLU A 172 17.53 7.65 0.33
CA GLU A 172 18.15 7.98 -0.95
C GLU A 172 18.45 9.49 -1.07
N GLY A 173 17.55 10.34 -0.56
CA GLY A 173 17.80 11.78 -0.46
C GLY A 173 19.01 12.10 0.41
N TRP A 174 19.12 11.47 1.57
CA TRP A 174 20.27 11.64 2.47
C TRP A 174 21.59 11.16 1.85
N LYS A 175 21.59 10.03 1.15
CA LYS A 175 22.75 9.53 0.39
C LYS A 175 23.17 10.52 -0.70
N ALA A 176 22.20 11.04 -1.44
CA ALA A 176 22.43 12.00 -2.51
C ALA A 176 23.01 13.34 -1.98
N GLU A 177 22.53 13.84 -0.83
CA GLU A 177 23.09 15.03 -0.18
C GLU A 177 24.54 14.83 0.24
N ASN A 178 24.91 13.65 0.76
CA ASN A 178 26.30 13.34 1.10
C ASN A 178 27.22 13.37 -0.13
N ALA A 179 26.77 12.79 -1.25
CA ALA A 179 27.53 12.81 -2.50
C ALA A 179 27.67 14.26 -3.04
N TYR A 180 26.56 15.00 -3.05
CA TYR A 180 26.54 16.38 -3.51
C TYR A 180 27.42 17.31 -2.66
N ALA A 181 27.38 17.17 -1.34
CA ALA A 181 28.22 17.96 -0.43
C ALA A 181 29.72 17.64 -0.58
N LYS A 182 30.07 16.39 -0.96
CA LYS A 182 31.45 15.96 -1.12
C LYS A 182 32.11 16.50 -2.38
N ASP A 183 31.43 16.43 -3.52
CA ASP A 183 32.02 16.72 -4.83
C ASP A 183 31.05 17.30 -5.87
N GLY A 184 29.82 17.66 -5.46
CA GLY A 184 28.80 18.18 -6.35
C GLY A 184 28.09 17.13 -7.20
N THR A 185 28.27 15.83 -6.93
CA THR A 185 27.65 14.74 -7.68
C THR A 185 26.15 14.72 -7.45
N LEU A 186 25.38 14.76 -8.53
CA LEU A 186 23.93 14.61 -8.53
C LEU A 186 23.54 13.14 -8.87
N PRO A 187 22.40 12.65 -8.36
CA PRO A 187 21.89 11.34 -8.73
C PRO A 187 21.74 11.17 -10.24
N ASP A 188 22.08 10.01 -10.75
CA ASP A 188 21.91 9.65 -12.16
C ASP A 188 20.72 8.69 -12.34
N PRO A 189 19.56 9.17 -12.86
CA PRO A 189 18.41 8.32 -13.14
C PRO A 189 18.68 7.19 -14.14
N SER A 190 19.73 7.30 -14.97
CA SER A 190 20.10 6.24 -15.92
C SER A 190 20.85 5.07 -15.30
N SER A 191 21.25 5.18 -14.03
CA SER A 191 21.98 4.13 -13.30
C SER A 191 21.14 2.90 -12.94
N THR A 192 19.84 2.93 -13.19
CA THR A 192 18.90 1.84 -12.89
C THR A 192 17.93 1.59 -14.03
N ASP A 193 17.49 0.34 -14.19
CA ASP A 193 16.41 -0.03 -15.12
C ASP A 193 15.02 -0.01 -14.45
N ASN A 194 14.95 0.11 -13.13
CA ASN A 194 13.70 0.21 -12.40
C ASN A 194 13.03 1.56 -12.65
N ALA A 195 11.83 1.55 -13.24
CA ALA A 195 11.09 2.75 -13.65
C ALA A 195 10.73 3.66 -12.47
N GLU A 196 10.33 3.09 -11.34
CA GLU A 196 9.99 3.85 -10.13
C GLU A 196 11.22 4.49 -9.51
N PHE A 197 12.31 3.73 -9.39
CA PHE A 197 13.56 4.26 -8.83
C PHE A 197 14.18 5.36 -9.71
N LYS A 198 14.00 5.30 -11.04
CA LYS A 198 14.36 6.43 -11.94
C LYS A 198 13.63 7.72 -11.56
N ILE A 199 12.35 7.63 -11.20
CA ILE A 199 11.54 8.79 -10.82
C ILE A 199 12.05 9.34 -9.48
N VAL A 200 12.33 8.49 -8.49
CA VAL A 200 12.92 8.88 -7.20
C VAL A 200 14.21 9.67 -7.41
N LEU A 201 15.15 9.11 -8.19
CA LEU A 201 16.42 9.77 -8.49
C LEU A 201 16.22 11.10 -9.25
N THR A 202 15.24 11.17 -10.15
CA THR A 202 14.89 12.39 -10.90
C THR A 202 14.38 13.48 -9.97
N ILE A 203 13.50 13.15 -9.02
CA ILE A 203 12.96 14.11 -8.04
C ILE A 203 14.07 14.62 -7.14
N ILE A 204 14.91 13.73 -6.60
CA ILE A 204 16.03 14.12 -5.75
C ILE A 204 17.01 15.01 -6.55
N LYS A 205 17.38 14.62 -7.77
CA LYS A 205 18.27 15.41 -8.64
C LYS A 205 17.74 16.83 -8.88
N ARG A 206 16.42 16.98 -9.09
CA ARG A 206 15.76 18.26 -9.33
C ARG A 206 15.75 19.15 -8.08
N THR A 207 15.50 18.57 -6.92
CA THR A 207 15.27 19.33 -5.68
C THR A 207 16.56 19.62 -4.89
N LEU A 208 17.55 18.75 -5.00
CA LEU A 208 18.80 18.81 -4.24
C LEU A 208 19.58 20.14 -4.38
N PRO A 209 19.77 20.73 -5.58
CA PRO A 209 20.48 22.01 -5.70
C PRO A 209 19.73 23.19 -5.06
N GLN A 210 18.40 23.07 -4.89
CA GLN A 210 17.56 24.11 -4.31
C GLN A 210 17.51 24.00 -2.76
N GLN A 211 17.62 22.78 -2.25
CA GLN A 211 17.54 22.44 -0.83
C GLN A 211 18.63 21.42 -0.47
N PRO A 212 19.90 21.83 -0.41
CA PRO A 212 21.03 20.89 -0.30
C PRO A 212 21.21 20.27 1.09
N ASP A 213 20.36 20.60 2.05
CA ASP A 213 20.38 20.11 3.44
C ASP A 213 19.01 19.57 3.91
N LYS A 214 18.04 19.45 3.00
CA LYS A 214 16.68 19.01 3.32
C LYS A 214 16.65 17.64 4.00
N TRP A 215 17.30 16.66 3.40
CA TRP A 215 17.23 15.28 3.85
C TRP A 215 18.00 15.02 5.14
N HIS A 216 19.09 15.73 5.37
CA HIS A 216 19.78 15.74 6.66
C HIS A 216 18.90 16.33 7.76
N LYS A 217 18.17 17.42 7.48
CA LYS A 217 17.21 18.02 8.42
C LYS A 217 16.06 17.07 8.73
N VAL A 218 15.50 16.43 7.69
CA VAL A 218 14.45 15.41 7.86
C VAL A 218 14.96 14.26 8.73
N ALA A 219 16.10 13.66 8.39
CA ALA A 219 16.66 12.52 9.13
C ALA A 219 16.98 12.87 10.59
N ALA A 220 17.54 14.07 10.84
CA ALA A 220 17.85 14.54 12.19
C ALA A 220 16.59 14.78 13.05
N ARG A 221 15.47 15.12 12.41
CA ARG A 221 14.19 15.33 13.08
C ARG A 221 13.48 14.03 13.42
N MET A 222 13.62 13.01 12.58
CA MET A 222 12.90 11.74 12.67
C MET A 222 13.05 11.04 14.03
N LYS A 223 11.93 10.57 14.56
CA LYS A 223 11.81 9.77 15.79
C LYS A 223 11.44 8.31 15.48
N GLY A 224 11.18 7.99 14.23
CA GLY A 224 11.01 6.62 13.78
C GLY A 224 9.91 6.44 12.75
N VAL A 225 9.84 5.21 12.26
CA VAL A 225 8.83 4.73 11.30
C VAL A 225 8.12 3.51 11.89
N SER A 226 6.82 3.39 11.65
CA SER A 226 6.07 2.14 11.82
C SER A 226 5.67 1.60 10.46
N GLU A 227 6.02 0.34 10.19
CA GLU A 227 5.86 -0.30 8.88
C GLU A 227 4.75 -1.35 8.91
N GLU A 228 3.83 -1.26 7.96
CA GLU A 228 2.61 -2.07 7.88
C GLU A 228 2.84 -3.45 7.26
N THR A 229 3.71 -3.56 6.25
CA THR A 229 3.73 -4.74 5.37
C THR A 229 5.07 -5.45 5.32
N THR A 230 5.03 -6.76 5.04
CA THR A 230 6.20 -7.65 4.93
C THR A 230 7.30 -7.09 4.03
N THR A 231 6.93 -6.49 2.91
CA THR A 231 7.93 -5.98 1.94
C THR A 231 8.69 -4.78 2.48
N GLY A 232 7.99 -3.84 3.13
CA GLY A 232 8.63 -2.70 3.77
C GLY A 232 9.49 -3.13 4.95
N VAL A 233 9.02 -4.08 5.76
CA VAL A 233 9.81 -4.69 6.85
C VAL A 233 11.11 -5.32 6.34
N HIS A 234 11.06 -6.04 5.21
CA HIS A 234 12.26 -6.60 4.58
C HIS A 234 13.25 -5.51 4.17
N ARG A 235 12.76 -4.41 3.61
CA ARG A 235 13.57 -3.24 3.24
C ARG A 235 14.23 -2.62 4.47
N LEU A 236 13.49 -2.45 5.56
CA LEU A 236 14.02 -1.94 6.84
C LEU A 236 15.11 -2.83 7.43
N TYR A 237 14.92 -4.15 7.45
CA TYR A 237 15.96 -5.08 7.89
C TYR A 237 17.20 -5.03 7.00
N THR A 238 17.04 -4.92 5.68
CA THR A 238 18.17 -4.77 4.75
C THR A 238 18.99 -3.52 5.08
N MET A 239 18.33 -2.37 5.25
CA MET A 239 18.99 -1.12 5.64
C MET A 239 19.64 -1.21 7.02
N SER A 240 18.97 -1.82 7.99
CA SER A 240 19.52 -2.00 9.35
C SER A 240 20.76 -2.90 9.37
N ASN A 241 20.73 -4.01 8.63
CA ASN A 241 21.87 -4.95 8.54
C ASN A 241 23.06 -4.36 7.76
N ALA A 242 22.78 -3.49 6.79
CA ALA A 242 23.81 -2.74 6.08
C ALA A 242 24.41 -1.57 6.90
N GLY A 243 23.83 -1.25 8.06
CA GLY A 243 24.25 -0.08 8.84
C GLY A 243 23.84 1.25 8.20
N GLU A 244 22.76 1.27 7.45
CA GLU A 244 22.28 2.45 6.70
C GLU A 244 21.02 3.08 7.30
N LEU A 245 20.31 2.39 8.22
CA LEU A 245 19.04 2.86 8.76
C LEU A 245 19.24 4.17 9.54
N LEU A 246 18.56 5.25 9.13
CA LEU A 246 18.75 6.62 9.62
C LEU A 246 17.95 6.93 10.90
N PHE A 247 16.96 6.12 11.23
CA PHE A 247 16.09 6.26 12.40
C PHE A 247 15.49 4.89 12.78
N PRO A 248 15.02 4.70 14.04
CA PRO A 248 14.47 3.42 14.47
C PRO A 248 13.17 3.08 13.74
N ALA A 249 12.89 1.80 13.63
CA ALA A 249 11.67 1.30 13.01
C ALA A 249 10.93 0.33 13.93
N ILE A 250 9.59 0.39 13.93
CA ILE A 250 8.73 -0.64 14.52
C ILE A 250 8.06 -1.42 13.38
N ASN A 251 8.32 -2.71 13.36
CA ASN A 251 7.68 -3.68 12.49
C ASN A 251 6.29 -4.01 13.05
N VAL A 252 5.26 -3.38 12.50
CA VAL A 252 3.87 -3.64 12.86
C VAL A 252 3.37 -4.93 12.19
N ASN A 253 3.89 -5.26 11.00
CA ASN A 253 3.46 -6.45 10.26
C ASN A 253 3.56 -7.75 11.09
N ASP A 254 4.61 -7.87 11.92
CA ASP A 254 4.85 -9.09 12.70
C ASP A 254 4.21 -9.07 14.10
N SER A 255 3.46 -8.02 14.46
CA SER A 255 2.51 -8.08 15.57
C SER A 255 1.50 -9.19 15.32
N VAL A 256 1.21 -10.04 16.33
CA VAL A 256 0.31 -11.20 16.15
C VAL A 256 -1.09 -10.74 15.77
N THR A 257 -1.58 -9.66 16.40
CA THR A 257 -2.89 -9.05 16.09
C THR A 257 -2.93 -8.35 14.72
N LYS A 258 -1.79 -8.20 14.04
CA LYS A 258 -1.74 -7.76 12.64
C LYS A 258 -1.61 -8.96 11.71
N SER A 259 -0.51 -9.70 11.76
CA SER A 259 -0.18 -10.75 10.78
C SER A 259 -1.20 -11.91 10.76
N LYS A 260 -1.72 -12.31 11.92
CA LYS A 260 -2.69 -13.41 12.03
C LYS A 260 -4.15 -12.96 11.83
N PHE A 261 -4.39 -11.66 11.68
CA PHE A 261 -5.71 -11.07 11.44
C PHE A 261 -5.79 -10.44 10.04
N ASP A 262 -5.03 -9.40 9.77
CA ASP A 262 -5.02 -8.68 8.51
C ASP A 262 -4.62 -9.59 7.34
N ASN A 263 -3.43 -10.16 7.38
CA ASN A 263 -2.90 -10.97 6.29
C ASN A 263 -3.76 -12.22 6.04
N LEU A 264 -4.36 -12.78 7.09
CA LEU A 264 -5.18 -13.99 7.01
C LEU A 264 -6.67 -13.66 6.74
N TYR A 265 -7.34 -13.02 7.70
CA TYR A 265 -8.78 -12.74 7.62
C TYR A 265 -9.11 -11.63 6.62
N GLY A 266 -8.24 -10.62 6.51
CA GLY A 266 -8.38 -9.55 5.53
C GLY A 266 -8.37 -10.10 4.10
N CYS A 267 -7.38 -10.92 3.76
CA CYS A 267 -7.29 -11.55 2.45
C CYS A 267 -8.39 -12.58 2.22
N LYS A 268 -8.81 -13.31 3.28
CA LYS A 268 -9.95 -14.24 3.22
C LYS A 268 -11.25 -13.54 2.81
N HIS A 269 -11.47 -12.30 3.27
CA HIS A 269 -12.62 -11.49 2.90
C HIS A 269 -12.43 -10.83 1.52
N SER A 270 -11.31 -10.15 1.31
CA SER A 270 -11.11 -9.22 0.20
C SER A 270 -10.76 -9.89 -1.13
N LEU A 271 -10.21 -11.12 -1.15
CA LEU A 271 -9.92 -11.83 -2.41
C LEU A 271 -11.19 -12.18 -3.19
N PRO A 272 -12.19 -12.90 -2.63
CA PRO A 272 -13.41 -13.18 -3.37
C PRO A 272 -14.18 -11.90 -3.72
N ASP A 273 -14.19 -10.89 -2.86
CA ASP A 273 -14.81 -9.59 -3.13
C ASP A 273 -14.18 -8.93 -4.37
N GLY A 274 -12.84 -8.87 -4.45
CA GLY A 274 -12.12 -8.30 -5.58
C GLY A 274 -12.40 -9.05 -6.89
N ILE A 275 -12.39 -10.38 -6.88
CA ILE A 275 -12.67 -11.19 -8.08
C ILE A 275 -14.12 -11.00 -8.53
N CYS A 276 -15.09 -11.05 -7.61
CA CYS A 276 -16.52 -10.91 -7.94
C CYS A 276 -16.83 -9.52 -8.49
N ARG A 277 -16.33 -8.44 -7.88
CA ARG A 277 -16.53 -7.08 -8.39
C ARG A 277 -15.84 -6.85 -9.74
N ALA A 278 -14.65 -7.44 -9.93
CA ALA A 278 -13.94 -7.33 -11.20
C ALA A 278 -14.64 -8.04 -12.33
N THR A 279 -15.14 -9.24 -12.13
CA THR A 279 -15.49 -10.17 -13.22
C THR A 279 -16.92 -10.66 -13.18
N ASP A 280 -17.61 -10.56 -12.03
CA ASP A 280 -18.95 -11.09 -11.80
C ASP A 280 -19.08 -12.59 -12.14
N VAL A 281 -17.97 -13.34 -12.05
CA VAL A 281 -17.97 -14.78 -12.32
C VAL A 281 -18.48 -15.56 -11.12
N MET A 282 -19.17 -16.67 -11.38
CA MET A 282 -19.51 -17.65 -10.36
C MET A 282 -18.24 -18.38 -9.92
N LEU A 283 -17.88 -18.29 -8.63
CA LEU A 283 -16.69 -18.94 -8.08
C LEU A 283 -16.86 -20.46 -7.92
N ALA A 284 -18.05 -20.90 -7.52
CA ALA A 284 -18.32 -22.32 -7.31
C ALA A 284 -18.04 -23.13 -8.57
N GLY A 285 -17.32 -24.25 -8.41
CA GLY A 285 -16.91 -25.15 -9.49
C GLY A 285 -15.68 -24.70 -10.28
N LYS A 286 -15.16 -23.47 -10.08
CA LYS A 286 -13.92 -23.00 -10.70
C LYS A 286 -12.70 -23.69 -10.09
N ARG A 287 -11.69 -23.95 -10.93
CA ARG A 287 -10.38 -24.44 -10.50
C ARG A 287 -9.50 -23.26 -10.16
N ALA A 288 -9.28 -23.05 -8.88
CA ALA A 288 -8.47 -21.95 -8.35
C ALA A 288 -7.10 -22.45 -7.90
N VAL A 289 -6.04 -21.79 -8.34
CA VAL A 289 -4.67 -22.04 -7.91
C VAL A 289 -4.20 -20.85 -7.08
N ILE A 290 -3.77 -21.10 -5.85
CA ILE A 290 -3.18 -20.09 -4.97
C ILE A 290 -1.68 -20.36 -4.91
N CYS A 291 -0.88 -19.37 -5.35
CA CYS A 291 0.58 -19.45 -5.34
C CYS A 291 1.10 -18.85 -4.03
N GLY A 292 1.56 -19.71 -3.13
CA GLY A 292 2.01 -19.40 -1.78
C GLY A 292 1.04 -19.86 -0.70
N TYR A 293 1.57 -20.27 0.46
CA TYR A 293 0.78 -20.70 1.63
C TYR A 293 1.30 -20.10 2.95
N GLY A 294 1.80 -18.86 2.89
CA GLY A 294 1.97 -17.97 4.03
C GLY A 294 0.61 -17.50 4.58
N ASP A 295 0.58 -16.52 5.47
CA ASP A 295 -0.69 -16.05 6.07
C ASP A 295 -1.67 -15.55 5.00
N VAL A 296 -1.21 -14.80 4.00
CA VAL A 296 -2.03 -14.35 2.86
C VAL A 296 -2.57 -15.53 2.06
N GLY A 297 -1.70 -16.46 1.67
CA GLY A 297 -2.07 -17.64 0.90
C GLY A 297 -3.06 -18.54 1.61
N LYS A 298 -2.92 -18.72 2.93
CA LYS A 298 -3.88 -19.45 3.77
C LYS A 298 -5.26 -18.82 3.72
N GLY A 299 -5.34 -17.51 3.95
CA GLY A 299 -6.60 -16.78 3.87
C GLY A 299 -7.27 -16.94 2.51
N CYS A 300 -6.50 -16.74 1.44
CA CYS A 300 -6.97 -16.88 0.06
C CYS A 300 -7.46 -18.29 -0.27
N ALA A 301 -6.67 -19.31 0.07
CA ALA A 301 -7.03 -20.70 -0.22
C ALA A 301 -8.32 -21.13 0.51
N PHE A 302 -8.46 -20.78 1.78
CA PHE A 302 -9.69 -21.06 2.54
C PHE A 302 -10.90 -20.32 1.98
N ALA A 303 -10.74 -19.04 1.58
CA ALA A 303 -11.83 -18.27 1.00
C ALA A 303 -12.35 -18.89 -0.31
N MET A 304 -11.43 -19.24 -1.20
CA MET A 304 -11.79 -19.84 -2.48
C MET A 304 -12.43 -21.24 -2.31
N LYS A 305 -11.90 -22.05 -1.38
CA LYS A 305 -12.49 -23.34 -1.00
C LYS A 305 -13.91 -23.16 -0.42
N ALA A 306 -14.10 -22.19 0.47
CA ALA A 306 -15.40 -21.88 1.06
C ALA A 306 -16.42 -21.37 0.02
N ALA A 307 -15.96 -20.64 -1.00
CA ALA A 307 -16.77 -20.19 -2.12
C ALA A 307 -17.11 -21.33 -3.12
N GLY A 308 -16.67 -22.56 -2.86
CA GLY A 308 -16.96 -23.74 -3.70
C GLY A 308 -15.99 -23.95 -4.85
N CYS A 309 -14.84 -23.28 -4.88
CA CYS A 309 -13.80 -23.57 -5.85
C CYS A 309 -13.11 -24.92 -5.57
N VAL A 310 -12.66 -25.59 -6.64
CA VAL A 310 -11.67 -26.65 -6.54
C VAL A 310 -10.31 -26.01 -6.38
N THR A 311 -9.89 -25.84 -5.13
CA THR A 311 -8.71 -25.04 -4.78
C THR A 311 -7.47 -25.91 -4.62
N THR A 312 -6.39 -25.53 -5.27
CA THR A 312 -5.05 -26.10 -5.15
C THR A 312 -4.06 -25.03 -4.73
N VAL A 313 -2.93 -25.45 -4.16
CA VAL A 313 -1.87 -24.57 -3.67
C VAL A 313 -0.57 -24.91 -4.38
N THR A 314 0.24 -23.90 -4.71
CA THR A 314 1.65 -24.09 -5.06
C THR A 314 2.51 -23.51 -3.94
N GLU A 315 3.55 -24.21 -3.51
CA GLU A 315 4.41 -23.78 -2.42
C GLU A 315 5.81 -24.38 -2.55
N CYS A 316 6.84 -23.60 -2.23
CA CYS A 316 8.22 -24.02 -2.24
C CYS A 316 8.78 -24.33 -0.83
N ASP A 317 8.17 -23.74 0.21
CA ASP A 317 8.52 -24.03 1.61
C ASP A 317 7.90 -25.36 2.03
N PRO A 318 8.70 -26.37 2.46
CA PRO A 318 8.17 -27.68 2.81
C PRO A 318 7.26 -27.65 4.06
N ILE A 319 7.45 -26.70 4.98
CA ILE A 319 6.59 -26.56 6.17
C ILE A 319 5.22 -26.04 5.75
N CYS A 320 5.18 -24.96 4.97
CA CYS A 320 3.92 -24.41 4.46
C CYS A 320 3.19 -25.40 3.54
N ALA A 321 3.92 -26.14 2.69
CA ALA A 321 3.35 -27.19 1.84
C ALA A 321 2.73 -28.32 2.68
N LEU A 322 3.40 -28.75 3.74
CA LEU A 322 2.87 -29.76 4.66
C LEU A 322 1.60 -29.27 5.36
N GLN A 323 1.59 -28.02 5.84
CA GLN A 323 0.39 -27.42 6.44
C GLN A 323 -0.79 -27.41 5.46
N ALA A 324 -0.55 -26.97 4.19
CA ALA A 324 -1.57 -26.98 3.16
C ALA A 324 -2.16 -28.38 2.93
N ALA A 325 -1.30 -29.39 2.84
CA ALA A 325 -1.73 -30.79 2.68
C ALA A 325 -2.56 -31.30 3.87
N MET A 326 -2.15 -30.98 5.12
CA MET A 326 -2.90 -31.36 6.33
C MET A 326 -4.26 -30.65 6.41
N GLU A 327 -4.39 -29.44 5.88
CA GLU A 327 -5.64 -28.68 5.82
C GLU A 327 -6.53 -29.08 4.60
N GLY A 328 -6.12 -30.15 3.90
CA GLY A 328 -6.90 -30.78 2.85
C GLY A 328 -6.85 -30.06 1.50
N PHE A 329 -5.77 -29.35 1.21
CA PHE A 329 -5.47 -28.84 -0.12
C PHE A 329 -4.55 -29.79 -0.88
N GLN A 330 -4.75 -29.88 -2.18
CA GLN A 330 -3.74 -30.48 -3.05
C GLN A 330 -2.62 -29.48 -3.27
N VAL A 331 -1.39 -29.90 -3.04
CA VAL A 331 -0.18 -29.11 -3.33
C VAL A 331 0.41 -29.62 -4.64
N LYS A 332 0.50 -28.76 -5.66
CA LYS A 332 0.98 -29.09 -7.01
C LYS A 332 1.84 -27.96 -7.55
N THR A 333 2.66 -28.26 -8.56
CA THR A 333 3.35 -27.20 -9.31
C THR A 333 2.36 -26.40 -10.17
N LEU A 334 2.66 -25.15 -10.45
CA LEU A 334 1.83 -24.29 -11.29
C LEU A 334 1.75 -24.87 -12.71
N GLU A 335 2.88 -25.34 -13.25
CA GLU A 335 3.02 -25.87 -14.60
C GLU A 335 2.09 -27.05 -14.87
N SER A 336 1.83 -27.89 -13.86
CA SER A 336 0.96 -29.06 -13.99
C SER A 336 -0.53 -28.74 -14.09
N GLN A 337 -0.92 -27.47 -13.99
CA GLN A 337 -2.31 -27.00 -13.88
C GLN A 337 -2.71 -25.95 -14.93
N LEU A 338 -1.74 -25.45 -15.71
CA LEU A 338 -1.92 -24.29 -16.60
C LEU A 338 -3.06 -24.42 -17.61
N ASP A 339 -3.24 -25.62 -18.18
CA ASP A 339 -4.25 -25.93 -19.19
C ASP A 339 -5.68 -26.05 -18.62
N THR A 340 -5.80 -26.22 -17.32
CA THR A 340 -7.08 -26.53 -16.66
C THR A 340 -7.56 -25.46 -15.67
N LEU A 341 -6.67 -24.62 -15.14
CA LEU A 341 -7.04 -23.59 -14.16
C LEU A 341 -7.96 -22.52 -14.76
N ASP A 342 -8.90 -22.05 -13.93
CA ASP A 342 -9.80 -20.94 -14.24
C ASP A 342 -9.33 -19.63 -13.61
N ILE A 343 -8.74 -19.73 -12.41
CA ILE A 343 -8.30 -18.59 -11.60
C ILE A 343 -6.93 -18.93 -11.02
N VAL A 344 -5.98 -18.00 -11.10
CA VAL A 344 -4.69 -18.11 -10.42
C VAL A 344 -4.36 -16.81 -9.72
N ILE A 345 -3.98 -16.92 -8.44
CA ILE A 345 -3.70 -15.78 -7.57
C ILE A 345 -2.32 -15.94 -6.95
N THR A 346 -1.49 -14.91 -7.06
CA THR A 346 -0.19 -14.84 -6.38
C THR A 346 -0.31 -14.20 -5.01
N THR A 347 0.42 -14.72 -4.04
CA THR A 347 0.34 -14.34 -2.62
C THR A 347 1.70 -14.40 -1.92
N THR A 348 2.79 -14.38 -2.67
CA THR A 348 4.13 -14.78 -2.17
C THR A 348 4.98 -13.63 -1.66
N GLY A 349 4.73 -12.40 -2.09
CA GLY A 349 5.63 -11.27 -1.87
C GLY A 349 6.99 -11.42 -2.57
N ASN A 350 7.09 -12.36 -3.52
CA ASN A 350 8.29 -12.65 -4.29
C ASN A 350 8.13 -12.15 -5.74
N LYS A 351 9.13 -12.29 -6.58
CA LYS A 351 9.07 -11.87 -7.98
C LYS A 351 8.99 -13.06 -8.94
N GLY A 352 8.36 -12.83 -10.11
CA GLY A 352 8.41 -13.78 -11.22
C GLY A 352 7.70 -15.10 -10.96
N ILE A 353 6.56 -15.08 -10.25
CA ILE A 353 5.77 -16.28 -9.94
C ILE A 353 4.98 -16.73 -11.16
N ILE A 354 4.29 -15.80 -11.81
CA ILE A 354 3.56 -16.07 -13.06
C ILE A 354 4.24 -15.33 -14.20
N MET A 355 4.97 -16.09 -15.02
CA MET A 355 5.66 -15.57 -16.19
C MET A 355 4.77 -15.59 -17.43
N ASN A 356 5.12 -14.80 -18.45
CA ASN A 356 4.47 -14.85 -19.76
C ASN A 356 4.43 -16.28 -20.36
N SER A 357 5.47 -17.08 -20.12
CA SER A 357 5.54 -18.50 -20.54
C SER A 357 4.48 -19.39 -19.87
N HIS A 358 4.03 -19.03 -18.65
CA HIS A 358 2.92 -19.70 -17.98
C HIS A 358 1.58 -19.22 -18.59
N MET A 359 1.39 -17.91 -18.69
CA MET A 359 0.13 -17.31 -19.18
C MET A 359 -0.21 -17.72 -20.61
N SER A 360 0.80 -17.91 -21.46
CA SER A 360 0.61 -18.40 -22.85
C SER A 360 0.06 -19.82 -22.96
N LYS A 361 0.19 -20.63 -21.90
CA LYS A 361 -0.33 -22.02 -21.82
C LYS A 361 -1.64 -22.14 -21.08
N MET A 362 -2.11 -21.07 -20.45
CA MET A 362 -3.39 -21.06 -19.74
C MET A 362 -4.56 -21.17 -20.72
N ARG A 363 -5.66 -21.65 -20.22
CA ARG A 363 -6.92 -21.64 -20.99
C ARG A 363 -7.35 -20.20 -21.29
N ASP A 364 -8.13 -20.03 -22.38
CA ASP A 364 -8.68 -18.72 -22.72
C ASP A 364 -9.57 -18.18 -21.60
N ASN A 365 -9.41 -16.88 -21.31
CA ASN A 365 -10.08 -16.17 -20.23
C ASN A 365 -9.76 -16.69 -18.81
N ALA A 366 -8.63 -17.37 -18.60
CA ALA A 366 -8.14 -17.63 -17.26
C ALA A 366 -7.92 -16.29 -16.54
N ILE A 367 -8.41 -16.19 -15.31
CA ILE A 367 -8.28 -14.97 -14.48
C ILE A 367 -6.96 -15.05 -13.73
N VAL A 368 -6.12 -14.03 -13.90
CA VAL A 368 -4.82 -13.89 -13.26
C VAL A 368 -4.85 -12.66 -12.38
N GLY A 369 -4.49 -12.82 -11.11
CA GLY A 369 -4.46 -11.73 -10.17
C GLY A 369 -3.37 -11.87 -9.12
N ASN A 370 -3.04 -10.76 -8.50
CA ASN A 370 -2.09 -10.67 -7.40
C ASN A 370 -2.75 -10.03 -6.17
N ILE A 371 -2.45 -10.54 -5.00
CA ILE A 371 -2.84 -9.95 -3.72
C ILE A 371 -1.61 -9.69 -2.82
N GLY A 372 -0.40 -9.92 -3.35
CA GLY A 372 0.86 -9.47 -2.75
C GLY A 372 1.07 -7.96 -2.95
N HIS A 373 1.92 -7.36 -2.14
CA HIS A 373 2.11 -5.90 -2.13
C HIS A 373 2.60 -5.34 -3.48
N PHE A 374 3.57 -5.99 -4.13
CA PHE A 374 4.14 -5.52 -5.40
C PHE A 374 3.60 -6.26 -6.62
N ASP A 375 3.64 -5.59 -7.77
CA ASP A 375 3.17 -6.08 -9.06
C ASP A 375 4.15 -7.03 -9.78
N ASN A 376 5.36 -7.20 -9.26
CA ASN A 376 6.42 -8.00 -9.88
C ASN A 376 6.27 -9.52 -9.71
N GLU A 377 5.22 -9.99 -9.04
CA GLU A 377 4.87 -11.41 -9.00
C GLU A 377 4.36 -11.92 -10.35
N ILE A 378 3.77 -11.03 -11.17
CA ILE A 378 3.25 -11.31 -12.51
C ILE A 378 4.10 -10.58 -13.55
N ASP A 379 4.58 -11.31 -14.56
CA ASP A 379 5.37 -10.77 -15.68
C ASP A 379 4.50 -9.94 -16.65
N MET A 380 4.10 -8.76 -16.22
CA MET A 380 3.30 -7.86 -17.06
C MET A 380 4.08 -7.33 -18.25
N GLU A 381 5.38 -7.10 -18.12
CA GLU A 381 6.22 -6.62 -19.22
C GLU A 381 6.29 -7.65 -20.36
N GLY A 382 6.59 -8.90 -20.04
CA GLY A 382 6.61 -10.00 -21.02
C GLY A 382 5.24 -10.23 -21.65
N LEU A 383 4.17 -10.13 -20.86
CA LEU A 383 2.80 -10.28 -21.35
C LEU A 383 2.42 -9.15 -22.34
N MET A 384 2.69 -7.90 -22.00
CA MET A 384 2.42 -6.74 -22.87
C MET A 384 3.19 -6.78 -24.20
N LYS A 385 4.43 -7.27 -24.18
CA LYS A 385 5.24 -7.44 -25.40
C LYS A 385 4.70 -8.55 -26.31
N ALA A 386 4.10 -9.59 -25.73
CA ALA A 386 3.66 -10.80 -26.46
C ALA A 386 2.19 -10.76 -26.93
N THR A 387 1.41 -9.79 -26.45
CA THR A 387 -0.06 -9.78 -26.62
C THR A 387 -0.60 -8.43 -27.01
N LYS A 388 -1.88 -8.42 -27.42
CA LYS A 388 -2.68 -7.18 -27.56
C LYS A 388 -3.56 -7.01 -26.33
N ARG A 389 -3.43 -5.91 -25.60
CA ARG A 389 -4.29 -5.54 -24.48
C ARG A 389 -5.66 -5.05 -24.98
N ILE A 390 -6.72 -5.57 -24.37
CA ILE A 390 -8.11 -5.15 -24.54
C ILE A 390 -8.65 -4.79 -23.17
N ASN A 391 -8.90 -3.52 -22.93
CA ASN A 391 -9.54 -3.10 -21.68
C ASN A 391 -11.03 -3.47 -21.73
N ILE A 392 -11.48 -4.27 -20.75
CA ILE A 392 -12.88 -4.68 -20.60
C ILE A 392 -13.63 -3.63 -19.80
N LYS A 393 -13.07 -3.24 -18.65
CA LYS A 393 -13.53 -2.17 -17.76
C LYS A 393 -12.36 -1.73 -16.87
N PRO A 394 -12.47 -0.66 -16.09
CA PRO A 394 -11.38 -0.25 -15.20
C PRO A 394 -10.82 -1.42 -14.38
N GLN A 395 -9.50 -1.58 -14.37
CA GLN A 395 -8.75 -2.63 -13.67
C GLN A 395 -9.00 -4.08 -14.15
N VAL A 396 -9.63 -4.27 -15.31
CA VAL A 396 -9.90 -5.60 -15.89
C VAL A 396 -9.51 -5.58 -17.37
N ASP A 397 -8.41 -6.27 -17.70
CA ASP A 397 -7.83 -6.28 -19.02
C ASP A 397 -7.66 -7.71 -19.55
N LYS A 398 -8.10 -7.95 -20.78
CA LYS A 398 -7.78 -9.18 -21.50
C LYS A 398 -6.52 -8.97 -22.36
N PHE A 399 -5.60 -9.91 -22.27
CA PHE A 399 -4.36 -9.93 -23.06
C PHE A 399 -4.42 -11.05 -24.08
N VAL A 400 -4.51 -10.70 -25.37
CA VAL A 400 -4.78 -11.66 -26.45
C VAL A 400 -3.52 -11.96 -27.23
N TYR A 401 -3.10 -13.22 -27.23
CA TYR A 401 -2.00 -13.76 -28.05
C TYR A 401 -2.40 -13.84 -29.53
N SER A 402 -1.43 -14.10 -30.41
CA SER A 402 -1.66 -14.26 -31.87
C SER A 402 -2.62 -15.40 -32.24
N ASN A 403 -2.81 -16.40 -31.36
CA ASN A 403 -3.76 -17.48 -31.53
C ASN A 403 -5.22 -17.12 -31.14
N GLY A 404 -5.49 -15.86 -30.78
CA GLY A 404 -6.80 -15.35 -30.40
C GLY A 404 -7.22 -15.65 -28.94
N LYS A 405 -6.40 -16.32 -28.15
CA LYS A 405 -6.65 -16.69 -26.75
C LYS A 405 -5.79 -15.85 -25.81
N GLY A 406 -6.16 -15.80 -24.54
CA GLY A 406 -5.32 -15.18 -23.53
C GLY A 406 -5.99 -14.96 -22.18
N PRO A 407 -5.22 -14.61 -21.14
CA PRO A 407 -5.71 -14.39 -19.80
C PRO A 407 -6.45 -13.05 -19.66
N ILE A 408 -7.27 -12.96 -18.60
CA ILE A 408 -7.78 -11.71 -18.04
C ILE A 408 -6.93 -11.39 -16.83
N VAL A 409 -6.24 -10.25 -16.83
CA VAL A 409 -5.42 -9.81 -15.71
C VAL A 409 -6.16 -8.72 -14.94
N LEU A 410 -6.16 -8.86 -13.62
CA LEU A 410 -6.81 -7.92 -12.70
C LEU A 410 -5.80 -6.89 -12.17
N ALA A 411 -6.21 -5.64 -12.06
CA ALA A 411 -5.45 -4.52 -11.50
C ALA A 411 -4.02 -4.38 -12.08
N GLU A 412 -3.82 -4.75 -13.34
CA GLU A 412 -2.51 -4.73 -14.02
C GLU A 412 -1.40 -5.51 -13.24
N GLY A 413 -1.78 -6.60 -12.55
CA GLY A 413 -0.86 -7.38 -11.72
C GLY A 413 -0.60 -6.81 -10.32
N ARG A 414 -1.18 -5.65 -9.99
CA ARG A 414 -1.12 -5.05 -8.64
C ARG A 414 -2.16 -5.67 -7.71
N LEU A 415 -2.25 -5.18 -6.47
CA LEU A 415 -3.22 -5.61 -5.46
C LEU A 415 -4.66 -5.57 -5.99
N LEU A 416 -5.22 -6.74 -6.37
CA LEU A 416 -6.56 -6.81 -6.96
C LEU A 416 -7.68 -6.44 -5.96
N ASN A 417 -7.50 -6.73 -4.68
CA ASN A 417 -8.47 -6.43 -3.63
C ASN A 417 -8.69 -4.92 -3.43
N LEU A 418 -7.66 -4.10 -3.64
CA LEU A 418 -7.72 -2.64 -3.59
C LEU A 418 -7.98 -2.02 -4.98
N GLY A 419 -7.37 -2.58 -6.03
CA GLY A 419 -7.56 -2.11 -7.40
C GLY A 419 -8.98 -2.35 -7.91
N CYS A 420 -9.53 -3.54 -7.70
CA CYS A 420 -10.84 -3.96 -8.19
C CYS A 420 -11.98 -3.79 -7.16
N ALA A 421 -11.65 -3.67 -5.86
CA ALA A 421 -12.63 -3.52 -4.78
C ALA A 421 -12.18 -2.45 -3.77
N THR A 422 -12.46 -2.65 -2.50
CA THR A 422 -12.24 -1.66 -1.42
C THR A 422 -11.22 -2.10 -0.38
N GLY A 423 -10.55 -3.24 -0.61
CA GLY A 423 -9.53 -3.77 0.29
C GLY A 423 -10.11 -4.56 1.47
N HIS A 424 -9.36 -4.56 2.58
CA HIS A 424 -9.75 -5.31 3.77
C HIS A 424 -10.89 -4.63 4.53
N PRO A 425 -11.74 -5.41 5.23
CA PRO A 425 -12.89 -4.87 5.97
C PRO A 425 -12.42 -4.09 7.22
N SER A 426 -13.28 -3.14 7.64
CA SER A 426 -12.97 -2.19 8.71
C SER A 426 -12.55 -2.85 10.02
N PHE A 427 -13.22 -3.93 10.45
CA PHE A 427 -12.88 -4.60 11.71
C PHE A 427 -11.47 -5.17 11.73
N VAL A 428 -11.02 -5.79 10.64
CA VAL A 428 -9.65 -6.33 10.57
C VAL A 428 -8.62 -5.21 10.49
N MET A 429 -8.91 -4.13 9.75
CA MET A 429 -8.05 -2.95 9.70
C MET A 429 -8.01 -2.19 11.02
N SER A 430 -9.05 -2.29 11.86
CA SER A 430 -9.00 -1.80 13.24
C SER A 430 -7.86 -2.43 14.04
N ASN A 431 -7.60 -3.74 13.88
CA ASN A 431 -6.45 -4.40 14.53
C ASN A 431 -5.12 -3.81 14.03
N SER A 432 -4.92 -3.76 12.72
CA SER A 432 -3.68 -3.24 12.11
C SER A 432 -3.44 -1.79 12.51
N PHE A 433 -4.45 -0.95 12.40
CA PHE A 433 -4.31 0.49 12.65
C PHE A 433 -4.25 0.86 14.13
N THR A 434 -4.80 0.03 15.01
CA THR A 434 -4.55 0.16 16.45
C THR A 434 -3.08 -0.16 16.76
N ASN A 435 -2.49 -1.20 16.13
CA ASN A 435 -1.04 -1.46 16.20
C ASN A 435 -0.22 -0.27 15.71
N GLN A 436 -0.58 0.33 14.56
CA GLN A 436 0.08 1.52 14.03
C GLN A 436 0.02 2.69 15.02
N THR A 437 -1.17 2.96 15.55
CA THR A 437 -1.38 4.03 16.52
C THR A 437 -0.52 3.83 17.78
N LEU A 438 -0.51 2.61 18.34
CA LEU A 438 0.31 2.29 19.52
C LEU A 438 1.81 2.36 19.20
N ALA A 439 2.23 1.97 18.00
CA ALA A 439 3.63 2.10 17.57
C ALA A 439 4.06 3.58 17.47
N GLN A 440 3.21 4.44 16.91
CA GLN A 440 3.47 5.88 16.86
C GLN A 440 3.55 6.50 18.26
N LEU A 441 2.64 6.11 19.17
CA LEU A 441 2.67 6.52 20.57
C LEU A 441 3.94 6.07 21.29
N GLU A 442 4.36 4.84 21.06
CA GLU A 442 5.57 4.25 21.67
C GLU A 442 6.83 4.97 21.18
N LEU A 443 6.98 5.19 19.87
CA LEU A 443 8.12 5.93 19.30
C LEU A 443 8.18 7.35 19.82
N TRP A 444 7.04 8.04 19.89
CA TRP A 444 6.99 9.44 20.35
C TRP A 444 7.26 9.58 21.84
N LYS A 445 6.69 8.69 22.65
CA LYS A 445 6.89 8.64 24.11
C LYS A 445 8.37 8.39 24.45
N GLU A 446 8.98 7.44 23.77
CA GLU A 446 10.34 6.97 24.04
C GLU A 446 11.44 7.76 23.28
N LYS A 447 11.07 8.84 22.56
CA LYS A 447 11.99 9.62 21.71
C LYS A 447 13.24 10.16 22.43
N ASP A 448 13.14 10.37 23.75
CA ASP A 448 14.22 10.92 24.56
C ASP A 448 14.77 9.89 25.59
N SER A 449 14.20 8.68 25.66
CA SER A 449 14.58 7.67 26.64
C SER A 449 15.82 6.85 26.26
N GLY A 450 16.23 6.89 25.02
CA GLY A 450 17.29 6.03 24.47
C GLY A 450 16.88 4.60 24.17
N LYS A 451 15.63 4.19 24.47
CA LYS A 451 15.13 2.81 24.26
C LYS A 451 15.30 2.37 22.80
N TYR A 452 14.96 3.23 21.85
CA TYR A 452 15.07 2.96 20.42
C TYR A 452 16.21 3.75 19.75
N PHE A 453 16.73 4.78 20.40
CA PHE A 453 17.64 5.75 19.84
C PHE A 453 19.12 5.54 20.24
N ALA A 454 19.46 4.41 20.82
CA ALA A 454 20.83 4.11 21.17
C ALA A 454 21.68 3.89 19.91
N GLY A 455 22.71 4.71 19.72
CA GLY A 455 23.75 4.48 18.72
C GLY A 455 23.80 5.45 17.54
N GLY A 456 22.73 6.17 17.22
CA GLY A 456 22.70 7.13 16.10
C GLY A 456 22.52 6.52 14.71
N PRO A 457 22.53 7.33 13.63
CA PRO A 457 22.36 6.88 12.25
C PRO A 457 23.29 5.73 11.89
N GLY A 458 22.76 4.74 11.17
CA GLY A 458 23.48 3.52 10.80
C GLY A 458 23.61 2.47 11.91
N LYS A 459 23.16 2.76 13.13
CA LYS A 459 23.12 1.79 14.25
C LYS A 459 21.70 1.50 14.74
N TYR A 460 20.70 2.15 14.15
CA TYR A 460 19.31 1.91 14.47
C TYR A 460 18.86 0.52 14.03
N LYS A 461 17.85 0.02 14.72
CA LYS A 461 17.33 -1.34 14.53
C LYS A 461 15.85 -1.31 14.20
N VAL A 462 15.38 -2.43 13.69
CA VAL A 462 13.96 -2.76 13.54
C VAL A 462 13.53 -3.52 14.78
N TYR A 463 12.45 -3.05 15.40
CA TYR A 463 11.85 -3.63 16.62
C TYR A 463 10.45 -4.14 16.29
N THR A 464 9.99 -5.15 17.02
CA THR A 464 8.58 -5.52 17.05
C THR A 464 7.86 -4.73 18.13
N LEU A 465 6.54 -4.53 17.97
CA LEU A 465 5.74 -3.92 19.02
C LEU A 465 5.83 -4.78 20.30
N PRO A 466 6.02 -4.17 21.48
CA PRO A 466 6.05 -4.92 22.74
C PRO A 466 4.80 -5.80 22.90
N LYS A 467 4.99 -7.05 23.33
CA LYS A 467 3.90 -8.04 23.45
C LYS A 467 2.70 -7.50 24.24
N ILE A 468 2.93 -6.75 25.31
CA ILE A 468 1.86 -6.15 26.11
C ILE A 468 0.98 -5.17 25.30
N LEU A 469 1.55 -4.50 24.30
CA LEU A 469 0.79 -3.61 23.40
C LEU A 469 0.04 -4.42 22.34
N ASP A 470 0.61 -5.52 21.84
CA ASP A 470 -0.07 -6.43 20.92
C ASP A 470 -1.28 -7.10 21.62
N GLU A 471 -1.12 -7.56 22.87
CA GLU A 471 -2.21 -8.07 23.71
C GLU A 471 -3.27 -6.99 23.99
N LYS A 472 -2.87 -5.73 24.20
CA LYS A 472 -3.79 -4.61 24.35
C LYS A 472 -4.64 -4.41 23.10
N VAL A 473 -4.07 -4.52 21.90
CA VAL A 473 -4.85 -4.45 20.65
C VAL A 473 -5.96 -5.49 20.67
N ALA A 474 -5.67 -6.74 20.99
CA ALA A 474 -6.68 -7.80 21.10
C ALA A 474 -7.76 -7.43 22.12
N ALA A 475 -7.36 -7.02 23.33
CA ALA A 475 -8.28 -6.68 24.42
C ALA A 475 -9.26 -5.55 24.04
N LEU A 476 -8.80 -4.54 23.31
CA LEU A 476 -9.65 -3.44 22.83
C LEU A 476 -10.77 -3.90 21.87
N HIS A 477 -10.60 -5.04 21.20
CA HIS A 477 -11.58 -5.59 20.26
C HIS A 477 -12.57 -6.60 20.90
N LEU A 478 -12.17 -7.29 21.98
CA LEU A 478 -12.97 -8.38 22.57
C LEU A 478 -14.36 -7.92 23.03
N THR A 479 -14.46 -6.73 23.63
CA THR A 479 -15.71 -6.22 24.17
C THR A 479 -16.78 -6.04 23.07
N SER A 480 -16.37 -5.60 21.88
CA SER A 480 -17.31 -5.41 20.74
C SER A 480 -17.85 -6.74 20.21
N LEU A 481 -17.13 -7.85 20.46
CA LEU A 481 -17.54 -9.20 20.10
C LEU A 481 -18.30 -9.92 21.21
N GLY A 482 -18.52 -9.29 22.37
CA GLY A 482 -19.16 -9.91 23.52
C GLY A 482 -18.33 -11.04 24.14
N VAL A 483 -17.00 -10.99 23.99
CA VAL A 483 -16.08 -12.01 24.53
C VAL A 483 -15.64 -11.61 25.93
N GLU A 484 -15.78 -12.53 26.88
CA GLU A 484 -15.28 -12.42 28.24
C GLU A 484 -14.12 -13.38 28.43
N LEU A 485 -13.01 -12.89 29.00
CA LEU A 485 -11.85 -13.72 29.36
C LEU A 485 -12.07 -14.37 30.72
N THR A 486 -11.63 -15.62 30.88
CA THR A 486 -11.66 -16.37 32.15
C THR A 486 -10.45 -16.08 33.01
#